data_ba8286038c36f56148d867bf23a2c9c0
#
_entry.id   ba8286038c36f56148d867bf23a2c9c0
#
_cell.length_a   1.000
_cell.length_b   1.000
_cell.length_c   1.000
_cell.angle_alpha   90.00
_cell.angle_beta   90.00
_cell.angle_gamma   90.00
#
_symmetry.space_group_name_H-M   'P 1'
#
loop_
_entity.id
_entity.type
_entity.pdbx_description
1 polymer ?
#
loop_
_entity_poly.entity_id
_entity_poly.type
_entity_poly.pdbx_seq_one_letter_code
_entity_poly.pdbx_strand_id
1 'polypeptide(L)'
;MKKVVTFGEIMLRLAPDGYYRFFQNDRMQATFGGGEANVAISLANYGMDSVYVTKLPKHAIGQAAVNSLRGYGVDTSKIVRGGDRVGIYFLEKGASQRGSVCIYDRAHSAIAEAAPSDFDWDSIFDGADWFHFTGITPALGKGVAAICLEACKAAKAKGVKISCDLNYRGKLWTREEARETMTELCKYVDVCISNEEDAKDVFGIEAEGSDIYGGKLNHEGYKSVAKQLADKFGFEKVAITLRSSISANDNDWAGMLYDGENYCFSKTYHLHIVDRVGGGDSFGGGLIYSILTEKSTQAAIEFAVAASALKHTIEGDYNHVSVSEVEKLAGGDGSGRVQR
;
A
#
# COMPACT_ATOMS: atom_id res chain seq x y z
N MET A 1 13.95 -1.05 18.53
CA MET A 1 13.54 -0.82 17.14
C MET A 1 12.04 -1.00 17.09
N LYS A 2 11.30 -0.17 16.38
CA LYS A 2 9.83 -0.31 16.27
C LYS A 2 9.49 -1.50 15.38
N LYS A 3 8.56 -2.36 15.87
CA LYS A 3 8.13 -3.58 15.18
C LYS A 3 6.81 -3.33 14.43
N VAL A 4 6.82 -3.55 13.12
CA VAL A 4 5.66 -3.39 12.25
C VAL A 4 5.29 -4.73 11.64
N VAL A 5 4.03 -5.13 11.79
CA VAL A 5 3.45 -6.31 11.19
C VAL A 5 2.59 -5.90 10.01
N THR A 6 2.77 -6.52 8.85
CA THR A 6 1.90 -6.33 7.69
C THR A 6 1.30 -7.68 7.26
N PHE A 7 0.04 -7.68 6.83
CA PHE A 7 -0.69 -8.89 6.45
C PHE A 7 -1.38 -8.74 5.10
N GLY A 8 -1.05 -9.60 4.15
CA GLY A 8 -1.67 -9.57 2.83
C GLY A 8 -1.15 -10.61 1.86
N GLU A 9 -1.44 -10.43 0.57
CA GLU A 9 -1.00 -11.30 -0.50
C GLU A 9 0.27 -10.80 -1.18
N ILE A 10 1.25 -11.69 -1.33
CA ILE A 10 2.37 -11.50 -2.26
C ILE A 10 2.15 -12.38 -3.49
N MET A 11 2.28 -11.78 -4.68
CA MET A 11 2.05 -12.44 -5.95
C MET A 11 3.33 -12.50 -6.79
N LEU A 12 3.40 -13.48 -7.68
CA LEU A 12 4.36 -13.50 -8.77
C LEU A 12 3.95 -12.48 -9.83
N ARG A 13 4.80 -11.49 -10.10
CA ARG A 13 4.65 -10.55 -11.20
C ARG A 13 5.35 -11.06 -12.44
N LEU A 14 4.63 -11.08 -13.56
CA LEU A 14 5.17 -11.34 -14.88
C LEU A 14 4.97 -10.11 -15.77
N ALA A 15 6.05 -9.52 -16.24
CA ALA A 15 6.02 -8.29 -17.04
C ALA A 15 6.94 -8.37 -18.25
N PRO A 16 6.52 -7.95 -19.45
CA PRO A 16 7.42 -7.77 -20.58
C PRO A 16 8.47 -6.71 -20.28
N ASP A 17 9.60 -6.76 -20.92
CA ASP A 17 10.65 -5.74 -20.83
C ASP A 17 10.18 -4.39 -21.39
N GLY A 18 10.57 -3.31 -20.73
CA GLY A 18 10.31 -1.95 -21.19
C GLY A 18 8.82 -1.69 -21.47
N TYR A 19 8.49 -1.28 -22.68
CA TYR A 19 7.13 -0.97 -23.11
C TYR A 19 6.55 -1.99 -24.10
N TYR A 20 7.14 -3.19 -24.17
CA TYR A 20 6.56 -4.27 -24.98
C TYR A 20 5.18 -4.65 -24.48
N ARG A 21 4.33 -5.05 -25.45
CA ARG A 21 3.04 -5.61 -25.13
C ARG A 21 3.16 -7.09 -24.76
N PHE A 22 2.12 -7.62 -24.14
CA PHE A 22 2.09 -9.04 -23.79
C PHE A 22 2.37 -9.89 -25.04
N PHE A 23 3.34 -10.80 -24.93
CA PHE A 23 3.75 -11.71 -26.00
C PHE A 23 4.23 -11.04 -27.30
N GLN A 24 4.60 -9.76 -27.26
CA GLN A 24 5.31 -9.11 -28.37
C GLN A 24 6.73 -9.67 -28.53
N ASN A 25 7.30 -10.18 -27.44
CA ASN A 25 8.50 -11.03 -27.43
C ASN A 25 8.24 -12.30 -26.61
N ASP A 26 9.19 -13.21 -26.54
CA ASP A 26 9.11 -14.50 -25.84
C ASP A 26 9.62 -14.44 -24.37
N ARG A 27 9.90 -13.24 -23.85
CA ARG A 27 10.46 -13.06 -22.50
C ARG A 27 9.55 -12.26 -21.60
N MET A 28 9.51 -12.66 -20.35
CA MET A 28 8.89 -11.91 -19.25
C MET A 28 9.81 -11.91 -18.05
N GLN A 29 9.97 -10.77 -17.43
CA GLN A 29 10.60 -10.66 -16.12
C GLN A 29 9.67 -11.24 -15.06
N ALA A 30 10.23 -12.08 -14.20
CA ALA A 30 9.53 -12.69 -13.07
C ALA A 30 10.04 -12.06 -11.77
N THR A 31 9.18 -11.31 -11.07
CA THR A 31 9.47 -10.69 -9.78
C THR A 31 8.31 -10.96 -8.82
N PHE A 32 8.40 -10.46 -7.60
CA PHE A 32 7.30 -10.56 -6.64
C PHE A 32 6.85 -9.18 -6.21
N GLY A 33 5.57 -9.07 -5.81
CA GLY A 33 4.98 -7.85 -5.29
C GLY A 33 3.62 -8.09 -4.67
N GLY A 34 3.19 -7.14 -3.86
CA GLY A 34 1.89 -7.14 -3.18
C GLY A 34 1.84 -5.96 -2.21
N GLY A 35 0.68 -5.34 -2.03
CA GLY A 35 0.57 -4.08 -1.29
C GLY A 35 1.30 -4.12 0.05
N GLU A 36 0.92 -5.03 0.91
CA GLU A 36 1.47 -5.13 2.26
C GLU A 36 2.92 -5.67 2.28
N ALA A 37 3.30 -6.49 1.29
CA ALA A 37 4.69 -6.93 1.10
C ALA A 37 5.59 -5.75 0.69
N ASN A 38 5.09 -4.88 -0.19
CA ASN A 38 5.78 -3.67 -0.62
C ASN A 38 5.97 -2.70 0.55
N VAL A 39 4.95 -2.55 1.41
CA VAL A 39 5.05 -1.77 2.67
C VAL A 39 6.09 -2.38 3.61
N ALA A 40 6.07 -3.71 3.79
CA ALA A 40 7.05 -4.40 4.64
C ALA A 40 8.49 -4.14 4.19
N ILE A 41 8.76 -4.20 2.89
CA ILE A 41 10.08 -3.93 2.32
C ILE A 41 10.49 -2.46 2.49
N SER A 42 9.57 -1.51 2.26
CA SER A 42 9.85 -0.09 2.53
C SER A 42 10.27 0.13 3.98
N LEU A 43 9.55 -0.45 4.93
CA LEU A 43 9.84 -0.32 6.36
C LEU A 43 11.16 -1.00 6.76
N ALA A 44 11.47 -2.16 6.20
CA ALA A 44 12.76 -2.81 6.41
C ALA A 44 13.92 -1.95 5.88
N ASN A 45 13.79 -1.36 4.68
CA ASN A 45 14.77 -0.42 4.12
C ASN A 45 14.93 0.84 4.97
N TYR A 46 13.90 1.24 5.71
CA TYR A 46 13.95 2.36 6.65
C TYR A 46 14.48 1.97 8.05
N GLY A 47 14.90 0.71 8.23
CA GLY A 47 15.50 0.22 9.47
C GLY A 47 14.49 -0.15 10.56
N MET A 48 13.23 -0.41 10.22
CA MET A 48 12.23 -0.95 11.16
C MET A 48 12.36 -2.47 11.29
N ASP A 49 11.89 -3.03 12.40
CA ASP A 49 11.67 -4.47 12.55
C ASP A 49 10.38 -4.84 11.81
N SER A 50 10.53 -5.24 10.55
CA SER A 50 9.41 -5.45 9.63
C SER A 50 9.08 -6.93 9.51
N VAL A 51 7.86 -7.31 9.92
CA VAL A 51 7.35 -8.69 9.89
C VAL A 51 6.24 -8.78 8.83
N TYR A 52 6.38 -9.71 7.91
CA TYR A 52 5.35 -9.97 6.90
C TYR A 52 4.59 -11.27 7.19
N VAL A 53 3.28 -11.20 7.18
CA VAL A 53 2.37 -12.31 7.45
C VAL A 53 1.55 -12.63 6.22
N THR A 54 1.54 -13.89 5.82
CA THR A 54 0.76 -14.42 4.70
C THR A 54 0.71 -15.94 4.74
N LYS A 55 0.05 -16.57 3.76
CA LYS A 55 0.14 -18.01 3.53
C LYS A 55 0.69 -18.29 2.14
N LEU A 56 1.73 -19.11 2.03
CA LEU A 56 2.42 -19.46 0.79
C LEU A 56 2.61 -20.98 0.65
N PRO A 57 2.55 -21.52 -0.58
CA PRO A 57 2.78 -22.95 -0.81
C PRO A 57 4.22 -23.37 -0.46
N LYS A 58 4.39 -24.68 -0.19
CA LYS A 58 5.70 -25.23 0.21
C LYS A 58 6.67 -25.43 -0.97
N HIS A 59 6.17 -25.42 -2.19
CA HIS A 59 7.01 -25.63 -3.40
C HIS A 59 7.96 -24.47 -3.69
N ALA A 60 8.85 -24.64 -4.68
CA ALA A 60 9.95 -23.72 -5.00
C ALA A 60 9.51 -22.28 -5.30
N ILE A 61 8.35 -22.07 -5.96
CA ILE A 61 7.85 -20.71 -6.26
C ILE A 61 7.43 -19.99 -4.98
N GLY A 62 6.73 -20.67 -4.06
CA GLY A 62 6.41 -20.11 -2.74
C GLY A 62 7.67 -19.82 -1.93
N GLN A 63 8.72 -20.66 -2.05
CA GLN A 63 10.01 -20.41 -1.40
C GLN A 63 10.73 -19.20 -2.04
N ALA A 64 10.63 -19.01 -3.34
CA ALA A 64 11.20 -17.84 -4.02
C ALA A 64 10.55 -16.53 -3.54
N ALA A 65 9.22 -16.54 -3.31
CA ALA A 65 8.52 -15.39 -2.71
C ALA A 65 9.05 -15.07 -1.30
N VAL A 66 9.24 -16.09 -0.44
CA VAL A 66 9.87 -15.91 0.88
C VAL A 66 11.28 -15.33 0.76
N ASN A 67 12.09 -15.86 -0.16
CA ASN A 67 13.47 -15.41 -0.35
C ASN A 67 13.53 -13.97 -0.86
N SER A 68 12.57 -13.53 -1.69
CA SER A 68 12.51 -12.15 -2.16
C SER A 68 12.32 -11.17 -1.00
N LEU A 69 11.48 -11.48 -0.02
CA LEU A 69 11.27 -10.68 1.19
C LEU A 69 12.51 -10.67 2.11
N ARG A 70 13.08 -11.87 2.34
CA ARG A 70 14.28 -12.04 3.18
C ARG A 70 15.48 -11.28 2.65
N GLY A 71 15.60 -11.16 1.33
CA GLY A 71 16.66 -10.39 0.66
C GLY A 71 16.66 -8.90 1.05
N TYR A 72 15.51 -8.38 1.51
CA TYR A 72 15.35 -7.00 2.02
C TYR A 72 15.32 -6.90 3.55
N GLY A 73 15.60 -8.00 4.26
CA GLY A 73 15.62 -7.99 5.72
C GLY A 73 14.26 -8.07 6.39
N VAL A 74 13.20 -8.39 5.64
CA VAL A 74 11.87 -8.63 6.21
C VAL A 74 11.85 -9.96 6.98
N ASP A 75 11.34 -9.95 8.20
CA ASP A 75 11.10 -11.17 8.95
C ASP A 75 9.95 -11.98 8.33
N THR A 76 10.26 -13.18 7.90
CA THR A 76 9.34 -14.11 7.25
C THR A 76 8.96 -15.30 8.14
N SER A 77 9.32 -15.25 9.43
CA SER A 77 9.09 -16.36 10.39
C SER A 77 7.61 -16.63 10.65
N LYS A 78 6.76 -15.62 10.39
CA LYS A 78 5.30 -15.71 10.57
C LYS A 78 4.55 -16.05 9.27
N ILE A 79 5.26 -16.38 8.19
CA ILE A 79 4.63 -16.87 6.95
C ILE A 79 4.18 -18.33 7.14
N VAL A 80 2.89 -18.54 7.01
CA VAL A 80 2.30 -19.89 7.04
C VAL A 80 2.60 -20.63 5.74
N ARG A 81 2.99 -21.90 5.82
CA ARG A 81 3.35 -22.72 4.64
C ARG A 81 2.29 -23.77 4.37
N GLY A 82 1.54 -23.60 3.28
CA GLY A 82 0.48 -24.50 2.85
C GLY A 82 -0.25 -23.94 1.62
N GLY A 83 -1.26 -24.68 1.13
CA GLY A 83 -1.94 -24.35 -0.13
C GLY A 83 -1.11 -24.75 -1.35
N ASP A 84 -1.69 -24.57 -2.54
CA ASP A 84 -1.16 -25.14 -3.78
C ASP A 84 -0.54 -24.13 -4.72
N ARG A 85 -0.92 -22.83 -4.64
CA ARG A 85 -0.44 -21.84 -5.59
C ARG A 85 -0.15 -20.47 -4.99
N VAL A 86 0.78 -19.74 -5.61
CA VAL A 86 0.99 -18.31 -5.45
C VAL A 86 0.10 -17.60 -6.46
N GLY A 87 -0.57 -16.51 -6.08
CA GLY A 87 -1.27 -15.65 -7.02
C GLY A 87 -0.30 -15.06 -8.04
N ILE A 88 -0.79 -14.82 -9.26
CA ILE A 88 0.01 -14.24 -10.35
C ILE A 88 -0.67 -12.97 -10.82
N TYR A 89 0.13 -11.99 -11.22
CA TYR A 89 -0.38 -10.91 -12.05
C TYR A 89 0.57 -10.60 -13.20
N PHE A 90 -0.03 -10.24 -14.32
CA PHE A 90 0.65 -9.82 -15.53
C PHE A 90 0.55 -8.31 -15.64
N LEU A 91 1.69 -7.65 -15.87
CA LEU A 91 1.73 -6.19 -16.00
C LEU A 91 2.36 -5.79 -17.33
N GLU A 92 1.59 -5.05 -18.13
CA GLU A 92 2.09 -4.33 -19.31
C GLU A 92 2.16 -2.85 -18.98
N LYS A 93 3.35 -2.26 -19.06
CA LYS A 93 3.54 -0.83 -18.77
C LYS A 93 2.92 0.04 -19.87
N GLY A 94 2.26 1.09 -19.44
CA GLY A 94 1.72 2.11 -20.33
C GLY A 94 2.80 3.02 -20.91
N ALA A 95 2.45 3.73 -21.99
CA ALA A 95 3.32 4.75 -22.59
C ALA A 95 2.43 5.84 -23.20
N SER A 96 2.70 7.09 -22.91
CA SER A 96 1.95 8.24 -23.41
C SER A 96 0.44 8.10 -23.17
N GLN A 97 -0.39 7.99 -24.21
CA GLN A 97 -1.84 7.82 -24.12
C GLN A 97 -2.27 6.35 -23.88
N ARG A 98 -1.37 5.40 -24.00
CA ARG A 98 -1.66 3.99 -23.76
C ARG A 98 -1.50 3.68 -22.26
N GLY A 99 -2.62 3.42 -21.57
CA GLY A 99 -2.60 3.03 -20.17
C GLY A 99 -1.88 1.70 -19.92
N SER A 100 -1.41 1.50 -18.69
CA SER A 100 -0.91 0.19 -18.24
C SER A 100 -2.04 -0.82 -18.16
N VAL A 101 -1.73 -2.10 -18.41
CA VAL A 101 -2.69 -3.20 -18.31
C VAL A 101 -2.24 -4.17 -17.24
N CYS A 102 -3.13 -4.46 -16.28
CA CYS A 102 -2.90 -5.44 -15.24
C CYS A 102 -3.95 -6.56 -15.34
N ILE A 103 -3.49 -7.80 -15.47
CA ILE A 103 -4.33 -9.00 -15.50
C ILE A 103 -3.97 -9.85 -14.30
N TYR A 104 -4.99 -10.19 -13.49
CA TYR A 104 -4.81 -10.99 -12.29
C TYR A 104 -5.24 -12.44 -12.52
N ASP A 105 -4.39 -13.37 -12.11
CA ASP A 105 -4.67 -14.80 -11.95
C ASP A 105 -4.36 -15.18 -10.50
N ARG A 106 -5.27 -14.81 -9.58
CA ARG A 106 -5.06 -14.93 -8.13
C ARG A 106 -6.13 -15.73 -7.40
N ALA A 107 -7.17 -16.18 -8.07
CA ALA A 107 -8.18 -17.04 -7.47
C ALA A 107 -7.52 -18.31 -6.92
N HIS A 108 -8.02 -18.79 -5.77
CA HIS A 108 -7.48 -20.00 -5.11
C HIS A 108 -5.99 -19.94 -4.76
N SER A 109 -5.42 -18.75 -4.60
CA SER A 109 -4.07 -18.62 -4.05
C SER A 109 -4.06 -19.12 -2.58
N ALA A 110 -2.89 -19.52 -2.10
CA ALA A 110 -2.75 -20.07 -0.75
C ALA A 110 -3.34 -19.15 0.33
N ILE A 111 -3.17 -17.84 0.19
CA ILE A 111 -3.75 -16.86 1.13
C ILE A 111 -5.26 -16.68 0.91
N ALA A 112 -5.77 -16.75 -0.32
CA ALA A 112 -7.20 -16.64 -0.59
C ALA A 112 -7.99 -17.82 0.01
N GLU A 113 -7.35 -18.98 0.20
CA GLU A 113 -7.90 -20.20 0.82
C GLU A 113 -7.42 -20.38 2.27
N ALA A 114 -6.88 -19.34 2.89
CA ALA A 114 -6.47 -19.43 4.29
C ALA A 114 -7.68 -19.45 5.23
N ALA A 115 -7.49 -20.12 6.37
CA ALA A 115 -8.46 -20.17 7.45
C ALA A 115 -7.96 -19.37 8.67
N PRO A 116 -8.86 -18.86 9.54
CA PRO A 116 -8.47 -18.19 10.77
C PRO A 116 -7.50 -19.00 11.63
N SER A 117 -7.67 -20.31 11.71
CA SER A 117 -6.79 -21.22 12.44
C SER A 117 -5.36 -21.34 11.90
N ASP A 118 -5.07 -20.78 10.73
CA ASP A 118 -3.71 -20.73 10.19
C ASP A 118 -2.80 -19.73 10.92
N PHE A 119 -3.38 -18.73 11.63
CA PHE A 119 -2.64 -17.59 12.20
C PHE A 119 -2.79 -17.51 13.72
N ASP A 120 -1.67 -17.52 14.42
CA ASP A 120 -1.58 -17.25 15.86
C ASP A 120 -1.29 -15.74 16.07
N TRP A 121 -2.35 -14.95 16.10
CA TRP A 121 -2.25 -13.50 16.23
C TRP A 121 -1.63 -13.05 17.55
N ASP A 122 -1.78 -13.82 18.61
CA ASP A 122 -1.13 -13.52 19.89
C ASP A 122 0.38 -13.57 19.78
N SER A 123 0.92 -14.60 19.14
CA SER A 123 2.35 -14.73 18.86
C SER A 123 2.84 -13.76 17.79
N ILE A 124 2.01 -13.43 16.78
CA ILE A 124 2.36 -12.51 15.70
C ILE A 124 2.53 -11.09 16.22
N PHE A 125 1.60 -10.62 17.09
CA PHE A 125 1.63 -9.27 17.65
C PHE A 125 2.44 -9.13 18.95
N ASP A 126 3.15 -10.17 19.37
CA ASP A 126 4.02 -10.05 20.53
C ASP A 126 5.13 -9.01 20.30
N GLY A 127 5.14 -7.95 21.12
CA GLY A 127 6.05 -6.82 21.00
C GLY A 127 5.85 -5.95 19.75
N ALA A 128 4.72 -6.07 19.03
CA ALA A 128 4.43 -5.22 17.89
C ALA A 128 3.97 -3.81 18.32
N ASP A 129 4.45 -2.80 17.58
CA ASP A 129 4.00 -1.40 17.74
C ASP A 129 2.91 -1.03 16.71
N TRP A 130 2.91 -1.70 15.55
CA TRP A 130 2.05 -1.33 14.42
C TRP A 130 1.59 -2.53 13.62
N PHE A 131 0.33 -2.47 13.16
CA PHE A 131 -0.24 -3.41 12.19
C PHE A 131 -0.73 -2.67 10.95
N HIS A 132 -0.45 -3.19 9.77
CA HIS A 132 -0.92 -2.62 8.51
C HIS A 132 -1.54 -3.67 7.61
N PHE A 133 -2.66 -3.34 7.00
CA PHE A 133 -3.31 -4.11 5.93
C PHE A 133 -3.95 -3.17 4.90
N THR A 134 -4.34 -3.70 3.76
CA THR A 134 -5.09 -2.94 2.73
C THR A 134 -6.48 -3.55 2.53
N GLY A 135 -7.41 -2.79 1.94
CA GLY A 135 -8.72 -3.30 1.54
C GLY A 135 -8.68 -4.39 0.46
N ILE A 136 -7.51 -4.61 -0.17
CA ILE A 136 -7.33 -5.74 -1.10
C ILE A 136 -7.41 -7.07 -0.36
N THR A 137 -6.80 -7.16 0.83
CA THR A 137 -6.67 -8.42 1.57
C THR A 137 -8.03 -8.99 2.00
N PRO A 138 -8.96 -8.28 2.65
CA PRO A 138 -10.29 -8.81 2.94
C PRO A 138 -11.12 -9.08 1.67
N ALA A 139 -10.83 -8.43 0.55
CA ALA A 139 -11.48 -8.66 -0.73
C ALA A 139 -11.12 -10.00 -1.41
N LEU A 140 -10.11 -10.71 -0.91
CA LEU A 140 -9.73 -12.03 -1.42
C LEU A 140 -10.78 -13.12 -1.13
N GLY A 141 -11.67 -12.88 -0.18
CA GLY A 141 -12.77 -13.77 0.14
C GLY A 141 -13.24 -13.65 1.60
N LYS A 142 -14.43 -14.19 1.88
CA LYS A 142 -15.05 -14.09 3.22
C LYS A 142 -14.17 -14.69 4.33
N GLY A 143 -13.42 -15.76 4.05
CA GLY A 143 -12.46 -16.35 4.99
C GLY A 143 -11.35 -15.36 5.36
N VAL A 144 -10.77 -14.71 4.36
CA VAL A 144 -9.69 -13.73 4.57
C VAL A 144 -10.20 -12.46 5.24
N ALA A 145 -11.43 -12.03 4.93
CA ALA A 145 -12.08 -10.93 5.65
C ALA A 145 -12.25 -11.23 7.14
N ALA A 146 -12.63 -12.47 7.50
CA ALA A 146 -12.71 -12.91 8.88
C ALA A 146 -11.32 -12.92 9.56
N ILE A 147 -10.28 -13.36 8.85
CA ILE A 147 -8.88 -13.32 9.33
C ILE A 147 -8.46 -11.87 9.60
N CYS A 148 -8.76 -10.93 8.70
CA CYS A 148 -8.48 -9.50 8.92
C CYS A 148 -9.16 -8.96 10.17
N LEU A 149 -10.42 -9.33 10.40
CA LEU A 149 -11.18 -8.90 11.58
C LEU A 149 -10.57 -9.46 12.88
N GLU A 150 -10.19 -10.73 12.90
CA GLU A 150 -9.49 -11.32 14.04
C GLU A 150 -8.14 -10.64 14.30
N ALA A 151 -7.36 -10.37 13.24
CA ALA A 151 -6.11 -9.62 13.34
C ALA A 151 -6.31 -8.24 13.96
N CYS A 152 -7.30 -7.48 13.46
CA CYS A 152 -7.61 -6.16 14.01
C CYS A 152 -8.00 -6.20 15.49
N LYS A 153 -8.84 -7.16 15.89
CA LYS A 153 -9.23 -7.36 17.29
C LYS A 153 -8.04 -7.70 18.18
N ALA A 154 -7.20 -8.64 17.73
CA ALA A 154 -6.01 -9.06 18.48
C ALA A 154 -4.98 -7.92 18.61
N ALA A 155 -4.75 -7.15 17.54
CA ALA A 155 -3.88 -5.98 17.56
C ALA A 155 -4.39 -4.93 18.57
N LYS A 156 -5.68 -4.58 18.54
CA LYS A 156 -6.27 -3.66 19.52
C LYS A 156 -6.17 -4.15 20.96
N ALA A 157 -6.41 -5.44 21.20
CA ALA A 157 -6.29 -6.02 22.54
C ALA A 157 -4.87 -5.90 23.14
N LYS A 158 -3.85 -5.83 22.26
CA LYS A 158 -2.44 -5.64 22.63
C LYS A 158 -1.97 -4.18 22.58
N GLY A 159 -2.87 -3.23 22.27
CA GLY A 159 -2.51 -1.81 22.15
C GLY A 159 -1.68 -1.47 20.91
N VAL A 160 -1.67 -2.34 19.92
CA VAL A 160 -0.98 -2.14 18.64
C VAL A 160 -1.77 -1.13 17.80
N LYS A 161 -1.10 -0.12 17.24
CA LYS A 161 -1.71 0.83 16.31
C LYS A 161 -2.00 0.16 14.97
N ILE A 162 -3.12 0.53 14.35
CA ILE A 162 -3.58 -0.09 13.09
C ILE A 162 -3.71 0.96 12.00
N SER A 163 -3.09 0.71 10.85
CA SER A 163 -3.35 1.47 9.62
C SER A 163 -3.96 0.60 8.53
N CYS A 164 -4.82 1.21 7.74
CA CYS A 164 -5.42 0.59 6.57
C CYS A 164 -5.35 1.53 5.36
N ASP A 165 -4.89 1.01 4.22
CA ASP A 165 -5.11 1.64 2.92
C ASP A 165 -6.41 1.07 2.35
N LEU A 166 -7.41 1.93 2.08
CA LEU A 166 -8.73 1.50 1.59
C LEU A 166 -8.65 0.75 0.27
N ASN A 167 -7.82 1.18 -0.61
CA ASN A 167 -7.31 0.48 -1.80
C ASN A 167 -8.37 -0.37 -2.53
N TYR A 168 -9.53 0.22 -2.84
CA TYR A 168 -10.67 -0.46 -3.44
C TYR A 168 -10.32 -1.12 -4.78
N ARG A 169 -10.82 -2.33 -4.99
CA ARG A 169 -10.61 -3.10 -6.22
C ARG A 169 -11.92 -3.69 -6.73
N GLY A 170 -12.63 -2.97 -7.61
CA GLY A 170 -13.89 -3.41 -8.19
C GLY A 170 -13.84 -4.73 -8.99
N LYS A 171 -12.64 -5.28 -9.26
CA LYS A 171 -12.46 -6.62 -9.84
C LYS A 171 -12.53 -7.76 -8.80
N LEU A 172 -12.47 -7.44 -7.50
CA LEU A 172 -12.49 -8.43 -6.42
C LEU A 172 -13.84 -8.50 -5.71
N TRP A 173 -14.49 -7.35 -5.52
CA TRP A 173 -15.76 -7.24 -4.81
C TRP A 173 -16.58 -6.04 -5.29
N THR A 174 -17.88 -6.06 -4.98
CA THR A 174 -18.76 -4.94 -5.25
C THR A 174 -18.56 -3.83 -4.22
N ARG A 175 -19.09 -2.63 -4.52
CA ARG A 175 -19.07 -1.51 -3.56
C ARG A 175 -19.86 -1.82 -2.28
N GLU A 176 -20.93 -2.58 -2.41
CA GLU A 176 -21.77 -3.01 -1.27
C GLU A 176 -20.99 -3.95 -0.36
N GLU A 177 -20.34 -4.99 -0.91
CA GLU A 177 -19.49 -5.92 -0.15
C GLU A 177 -18.30 -5.21 0.49
N ALA A 178 -17.65 -4.29 -0.24
CA ALA A 178 -16.58 -3.47 0.30
C ALA A 178 -17.06 -2.60 1.47
N ARG A 179 -18.19 -1.93 1.32
CA ARG A 179 -18.77 -1.08 2.36
C ARG A 179 -19.11 -1.87 3.62
N GLU A 180 -19.76 -3.02 3.49
CA GLU A 180 -20.12 -3.87 4.63
C GLU A 180 -18.87 -4.30 5.39
N THR A 181 -17.90 -4.90 4.68
CA THR A 181 -16.69 -5.45 5.28
C THR A 181 -15.79 -4.35 5.87
N MET A 182 -15.53 -3.29 5.10
CA MET A 182 -14.62 -2.22 5.54
C MET A 182 -15.23 -1.39 6.67
N THR A 183 -16.57 -1.24 6.74
CA THR A 183 -17.23 -0.57 7.88
C THR A 183 -16.94 -1.30 9.19
N GLU A 184 -16.90 -2.64 9.18
CA GLU A 184 -16.55 -3.40 10.37
C GLU A 184 -15.06 -3.31 10.72
N LEU A 185 -14.18 -3.43 9.73
CA LEU A 185 -12.72 -3.37 9.93
C LEU A 185 -12.25 -1.98 10.39
N CYS A 186 -12.80 -0.93 9.80
CA CYS A 186 -12.41 0.46 10.10
C CYS A 186 -12.76 0.91 11.53
N LYS A 187 -13.62 0.20 12.27
CA LYS A 187 -13.83 0.43 13.70
C LYS A 187 -12.56 0.22 14.55
N TYR A 188 -11.59 -0.51 14.03
CA TYR A 188 -10.34 -0.83 14.72
C TYR A 188 -9.15 -0.01 14.21
N VAL A 189 -9.31 0.71 13.11
CA VAL A 189 -8.22 1.43 12.43
C VAL A 189 -7.97 2.78 13.11
N ASP A 190 -6.70 3.11 13.32
CA ASP A 190 -6.26 4.40 13.86
C ASP A 190 -5.86 5.38 12.73
N VAL A 191 -5.26 4.86 11.65
CA VAL A 191 -4.76 5.65 10.52
C VAL A 191 -5.32 5.12 9.21
N CYS A 192 -6.12 5.95 8.54
CA CYS A 192 -6.69 5.64 7.23
C CYS A 192 -5.82 6.23 6.12
N ILE A 193 -5.48 5.43 5.12
CA ILE A 193 -4.87 5.86 3.86
C ILE A 193 -5.91 5.66 2.76
N SER A 194 -6.04 6.65 1.88
CA SER A 194 -7.03 6.65 0.80
C SER A 194 -6.50 7.41 -0.40
N ASN A 195 -7.15 7.27 -1.52
CA ASN A 195 -7.05 8.20 -2.65
C ASN A 195 -8.41 8.91 -2.83
N GLU A 196 -8.50 9.76 -3.85
CA GLU A 196 -9.70 10.53 -4.12
C GLU A 196 -10.95 9.69 -4.44
N GLU A 197 -10.79 8.48 -4.97
CA GLU A 197 -11.89 7.60 -5.41
C GLU A 197 -12.30 6.60 -4.32
N ASP A 198 -11.37 6.10 -3.50
CA ASP A 198 -11.64 5.03 -2.54
C ASP A 198 -12.68 5.42 -1.47
N ALA A 199 -12.65 6.64 -0.94
CA ALA A 199 -13.62 7.10 0.05
C ALA A 199 -15.05 7.08 -0.51
N LYS A 200 -15.21 7.47 -1.79
CA LYS A 200 -16.47 7.41 -2.52
C LYS A 200 -16.89 5.97 -2.78
N ASP A 201 -16.00 5.17 -3.34
CA ASP A 201 -16.31 3.80 -3.76
C ASP A 201 -16.63 2.89 -2.56
N VAL A 202 -15.89 3.00 -1.47
CA VAL A 202 -16.10 2.16 -0.28
C VAL A 202 -17.23 2.69 0.61
N PHE A 203 -17.24 3.98 0.91
CA PHE A 203 -18.16 4.53 1.93
C PHE A 203 -19.21 5.50 1.39
N GLY A 204 -19.16 5.87 0.12
CA GLY A 204 -20.04 6.88 -0.47
C GLY A 204 -19.74 8.30 0.04
N ILE A 205 -18.51 8.55 0.55
CA ILE A 205 -18.10 9.86 1.05
C ILE A 205 -17.48 10.65 -0.09
N GLU A 206 -18.12 11.77 -0.44
CA GLU A 206 -17.68 12.65 -1.53
C GLU A 206 -17.48 14.07 -0.98
N ALA A 207 -16.59 14.81 -1.64
CA ALA A 207 -16.48 16.23 -1.39
C ALA A 207 -17.71 16.97 -1.94
N GLU A 208 -18.38 17.73 -1.12
CA GLU A 208 -19.50 18.58 -1.56
C GLU A 208 -18.99 19.61 -2.59
N GLY A 209 -19.61 19.64 -3.77
CA GLY A 209 -19.35 20.65 -4.81
C GLY A 209 -18.03 20.53 -5.57
N SER A 210 -17.31 19.40 -5.48
CA SER A 210 -16.06 19.21 -6.22
C SER A 210 -16.28 18.46 -7.54
N ASP A 211 -15.84 19.06 -8.63
CA ASP A 211 -15.65 18.38 -9.90
C ASP A 211 -14.28 17.68 -9.88
N ILE A 212 -14.25 16.46 -9.32
CA ILE A 212 -13.05 15.61 -9.18
C ILE A 212 -12.43 15.32 -10.55
N TYR A 213 -13.22 15.37 -11.61
CA TYR A 213 -12.80 15.09 -12.99
C TYR A 213 -12.18 16.31 -13.72
N GLY A 214 -12.26 17.50 -13.14
CA GLY A 214 -11.76 18.75 -13.76
C GLY A 214 -10.28 19.03 -13.57
N GLY A 215 -9.49 18.14 -12.97
CA GLY A 215 -8.03 18.26 -12.87
C GLY A 215 -7.51 19.41 -11.98
N LYS A 216 -8.38 20.15 -11.31
CA LYS A 216 -7.98 21.14 -10.29
C LYS A 216 -8.08 20.48 -8.93
N LEU A 217 -6.95 20.29 -8.26
CA LEU A 217 -6.85 19.86 -6.88
C LEU A 217 -7.69 20.79 -6.00
N ASN A 218 -8.90 20.35 -5.63
CA ASN A 218 -9.75 21.10 -4.72
C ASN A 218 -9.38 20.75 -3.27
N HIS A 219 -8.44 21.50 -2.69
CA HIS A 219 -7.97 21.28 -1.32
C HIS A 219 -9.12 21.23 -0.29
N GLU A 220 -10.14 22.06 -0.44
CA GLU A 220 -11.28 22.08 0.48
C GLU A 220 -12.12 20.79 0.37
N GLY A 221 -12.27 20.24 -0.83
CA GLY A 221 -12.92 18.95 -1.03
C GLY A 221 -12.19 17.82 -0.31
N TYR A 222 -10.87 17.75 -0.41
CA TYR A 222 -10.07 16.71 0.29
C TYR A 222 -10.12 16.87 1.81
N LYS A 223 -10.09 18.11 2.34
CA LYS A 223 -10.28 18.36 3.78
C LYS A 223 -11.64 17.85 4.26
N SER A 224 -12.71 18.12 3.48
CA SER A 224 -14.06 17.64 3.80
C SER A 224 -14.12 16.11 3.84
N VAL A 225 -13.55 15.43 2.85
CA VAL A 225 -13.49 13.94 2.81
C VAL A 225 -12.73 13.38 4.01
N ALA A 226 -11.55 13.92 4.31
CA ALA A 226 -10.74 13.45 5.44
C ALA A 226 -11.46 13.63 6.78
N LYS A 227 -12.14 14.78 6.95
CA LYS A 227 -12.92 15.04 8.16
C LYS A 227 -14.10 14.08 8.29
N GLN A 228 -14.86 13.86 7.22
CA GLN A 228 -16.01 12.93 7.24
C GLN A 228 -15.55 11.49 7.57
N LEU A 229 -14.41 11.04 7.02
CA LEU A 229 -13.82 9.73 7.35
C LEU A 229 -13.43 9.64 8.83
N ALA A 230 -12.74 10.66 9.35
CA ALA A 230 -12.33 10.72 10.75
C ALA A 230 -13.54 10.77 11.69
N ASP A 231 -14.53 11.61 11.41
CA ASP A 231 -15.75 11.74 12.23
C ASP A 231 -16.56 10.43 12.24
N LYS A 232 -16.62 9.73 11.10
CA LYS A 232 -17.41 8.49 10.97
C LYS A 232 -16.80 7.31 11.70
N PHE A 233 -15.48 7.15 11.67
CA PHE A 233 -14.80 5.96 12.17
C PHE A 233 -13.91 6.21 13.38
N GLY A 234 -13.67 7.46 13.76
CA GLY A 234 -12.78 7.84 14.86
C GLY A 234 -11.29 7.72 14.49
N PHE A 235 -10.92 7.83 13.21
CA PHE A 235 -9.52 7.80 12.81
C PHE A 235 -8.73 8.94 13.45
N GLU A 236 -7.58 8.62 14.03
CA GLU A 236 -6.64 9.63 14.56
C GLU A 236 -5.99 10.43 13.43
N LYS A 237 -5.77 9.78 12.28
CA LYS A 237 -5.19 10.40 11.09
C LYS A 237 -5.84 9.87 9.82
N VAL A 238 -5.97 10.77 8.83
CA VAL A 238 -6.41 10.41 7.48
C VAL A 238 -5.43 10.98 6.47
N ALA A 239 -4.81 10.12 5.70
CA ALA A 239 -3.91 10.50 4.60
C ALA A 239 -4.59 10.26 3.26
N ILE A 240 -4.54 11.25 2.37
CA ILE A 240 -5.10 11.15 1.02
C ILE A 240 -3.99 11.45 0.02
N THR A 241 -3.74 10.52 -0.89
CA THR A 241 -2.84 10.73 -2.04
C THR A 241 -3.56 11.57 -3.10
N LEU A 242 -2.87 12.54 -3.66
CA LEU A 242 -3.38 13.47 -4.64
C LEU A 242 -2.62 13.28 -5.95
N ARG A 243 -3.34 12.83 -6.99
CA ARG A 243 -2.74 12.55 -8.28
C ARG A 243 -3.44 13.31 -9.40
N SER A 244 -2.66 13.98 -10.24
CA SER A 244 -3.14 14.49 -11.52
C SER A 244 -2.45 13.72 -12.64
N SER A 245 -3.22 12.96 -13.41
CA SER A 245 -2.70 12.12 -14.50
C SER A 245 -2.65 12.94 -15.80
N ILE A 246 -1.44 13.21 -16.30
CA ILE A 246 -1.18 13.93 -17.56
C ILE A 246 -1.09 12.91 -18.70
N SER A 247 -0.33 11.82 -18.46
CA SER A 247 -0.17 10.70 -19.37
C SER A 247 0.06 9.40 -18.60
N ALA A 248 0.28 8.29 -19.28
CA ALA A 248 0.68 7.06 -18.62
C ALA A 248 2.05 7.18 -17.91
N ASN A 249 2.93 8.07 -18.40
CA ASN A 249 4.27 8.27 -17.87
C ASN A 249 4.42 9.55 -17.04
N ASP A 250 3.55 10.53 -17.21
CA ASP A 250 3.72 11.86 -16.58
C ASP A 250 2.54 12.13 -15.66
N ASN A 251 2.81 12.33 -14.38
CA ASN A 251 1.83 12.63 -13.36
C ASN A 251 2.33 13.70 -12.41
N ASP A 252 1.41 14.49 -11.88
CA ASP A 252 1.67 15.28 -10.69
C ASP A 252 1.27 14.45 -9.46
N TRP A 253 2.12 14.47 -8.45
CA TRP A 253 1.99 13.66 -7.26
C TRP A 253 2.16 14.48 -5.99
N ALA A 254 1.18 14.46 -5.12
CA ALA A 254 1.16 15.12 -3.84
C ALA A 254 0.37 14.30 -2.82
N GLY A 255 0.24 14.79 -1.60
CA GLY A 255 -0.57 14.18 -0.57
C GLY A 255 -1.05 15.18 0.46
N MET A 256 -2.09 14.80 1.19
CA MET A 256 -2.60 15.50 2.35
C MET A 256 -2.65 14.57 3.55
N LEU A 257 -2.33 15.09 4.72
CA LEU A 257 -2.50 14.41 6.01
C LEU A 257 -3.35 15.27 6.95
N TYR A 258 -4.43 14.70 7.44
CA TYR A 258 -5.24 15.23 8.53
C TYR A 258 -4.88 14.51 9.83
N ASP A 259 -4.64 15.22 10.92
CA ASP A 259 -4.20 14.67 12.20
C ASP A 259 -5.24 14.81 13.32
N GLY A 260 -6.48 15.09 12.96
CA GLY A 260 -7.57 15.37 13.89
C GLY A 260 -7.83 16.86 14.11
N GLU A 261 -6.81 17.70 13.86
CA GLU A 261 -6.89 19.16 14.04
C GLU A 261 -6.44 19.91 12.79
N ASN A 262 -5.30 19.52 12.23
CA ASN A 262 -4.61 20.24 11.16
C ASN A 262 -4.64 19.46 9.84
N TYR A 263 -4.69 20.21 8.73
CA TYR A 263 -4.56 19.69 7.38
C TYR A 263 -3.22 20.14 6.79
N CYS A 264 -2.32 19.18 6.58
CA CYS A 264 -1.02 19.43 6.01
C CYS A 264 -0.96 18.88 4.57
N PHE A 265 -0.58 19.72 3.62
CA PHE A 265 -0.37 19.35 2.22
C PHE A 265 1.13 19.28 1.93
N SER A 266 1.55 18.28 1.17
CA SER A 266 2.92 18.17 0.70
C SER A 266 3.20 19.09 -0.49
N LYS A 267 4.46 19.20 -0.85
CA LYS A 267 4.87 19.67 -2.18
C LYS A 267 4.28 18.78 -3.26
N THR A 268 4.12 19.32 -4.47
CA THR A 268 3.78 18.55 -5.67
C THR A 268 5.04 18.19 -6.43
N TYR A 269 5.19 16.90 -6.76
CA TYR A 269 6.26 16.39 -7.60
C TYR A 269 5.75 16.11 -9.01
N HIS A 270 6.42 16.66 -10.01
CA HIS A 270 6.20 16.32 -11.42
C HIS A 270 6.99 15.07 -11.76
N LEU A 271 6.31 13.95 -11.96
CA LEU A 271 6.93 12.64 -12.11
C LEU A 271 6.93 12.19 -13.58
N HIS A 272 8.09 11.76 -14.06
CA HIS A 272 8.18 10.88 -15.22
C HIS A 272 8.30 9.43 -14.71
N ILE A 273 7.22 8.67 -14.87
CA ILE A 273 7.06 7.36 -14.23
C ILE A 273 7.79 6.29 -15.02
N VAL A 274 8.68 5.56 -14.36
CA VAL A 274 9.34 4.34 -14.84
C VAL A 274 8.45 3.12 -14.55
N ASP A 275 7.97 3.00 -13.32
CA ASP A 275 7.01 1.99 -12.91
C ASP A 275 6.09 2.53 -11.80
N ARG A 276 4.77 2.45 -12.02
CA ARG A 276 3.79 3.01 -11.07
C ARG A 276 3.38 2.06 -9.96
N VAL A 277 3.62 0.75 -10.14
CA VAL A 277 3.23 -0.26 -9.13
C VAL A 277 4.07 -0.08 -7.87
N GLY A 278 3.44 -0.15 -6.71
CA GLY A 278 4.10 0.07 -5.41
C GLY A 278 4.23 1.54 -4.99
N GLY A 279 3.80 2.51 -5.82
CA GLY A 279 3.85 3.94 -5.46
C GLY A 279 3.00 4.27 -4.23
N GLY A 280 1.74 3.78 -4.19
CA GLY A 280 0.86 3.91 -3.02
C GLY A 280 1.41 3.20 -1.79
N ASP A 281 1.94 1.98 -1.98
CA ASP A 281 2.52 1.20 -0.89
C ASP A 281 3.75 1.90 -0.29
N SER A 282 4.58 2.53 -1.14
CA SER A 282 5.73 3.33 -0.68
C SER A 282 5.30 4.58 0.08
N PHE A 283 4.19 5.20 -0.32
CA PHE A 283 3.57 6.28 0.46
C PHE A 283 3.14 5.76 1.83
N GLY A 284 2.43 4.62 1.89
CA GLY A 284 2.00 3.99 3.13
C GLY A 284 3.18 3.64 4.05
N GLY A 285 4.23 3.03 3.51
CA GLY A 285 5.45 2.72 4.25
C GLY A 285 6.15 3.96 4.79
N GLY A 286 6.26 5.02 3.98
CA GLY A 286 6.82 6.30 4.38
C GLY A 286 6.01 7.01 5.47
N LEU A 287 4.68 6.94 5.39
CA LEU A 287 3.78 7.51 6.40
C LEU A 287 3.90 6.78 7.74
N ILE A 288 3.85 5.43 7.73
CA ILE A 288 4.01 4.60 8.94
C ILE A 288 5.36 4.87 9.60
N TYR A 289 6.45 4.87 8.83
CA TYR A 289 7.78 5.23 9.33
C TYR A 289 7.80 6.60 10.01
N SER A 290 7.22 7.60 9.36
CA SER A 290 7.20 8.97 9.86
C SER A 290 6.42 9.12 11.16
N ILE A 291 5.28 8.43 11.29
CA ILE A 291 4.49 8.43 12.53
C ILE A 291 5.24 7.72 13.66
N LEU A 292 5.85 6.56 13.39
CA LEU A 292 6.61 5.79 14.37
C LEU A 292 7.90 6.48 14.83
N THR A 293 8.45 7.38 14.02
CA THR A 293 9.62 8.22 14.35
C THR A 293 9.22 9.62 14.83
N GLU A 294 7.94 9.83 15.13
CA GLU A 294 7.41 11.06 15.76
C GLU A 294 7.69 12.34 14.94
N LYS A 295 7.74 12.23 13.60
CA LYS A 295 7.83 13.42 12.74
C LYS A 295 6.57 14.26 12.90
N SER A 296 6.69 15.59 12.76
CA SER A 296 5.51 16.46 12.71
C SER A 296 4.60 16.09 11.54
N THR A 297 3.32 16.43 11.61
CA THR A 297 2.32 16.12 10.56
C THR A 297 2.78 16.60 9.17
N GLN A 298 3.35 17.81 9.08
CA GLN A 298 3.90 18.33 7.83
C GLN A 298 5.12 17.52 7.36
N ALA A 299 6.05 17.19 8.26
CA ALA A 299 7.23 16.40 7.90
C ALA A 299 6.85 14.96 7.50
N ALA A 300 5.81 14.40 8.12
CA ALA A 300 5.33 13.06 7.81
C ALA A 300 4.74 12.97 6.40
N ILE A 301 3.91 13.94 6.00
CA ILE A 301 3.34 13.94 4.65
C ILE A 301 4.40 14.23 3.58
N GLU A 302 5.35 15.15 3.83
CA GLU A 302 6.46 15.39 2.92
C GLU A 302 7.33 14.16 2.70
N PHE A 303 7.65 13.42 3.77
CA PHE A 303 8.42 12.19 3.68
C PHE A 303 7.66 11.10 2.91
N ALA A 304 6.38 10.88 3.22
CA ALA A 304 5.55 9.87 2.57
C ALA A 304 5.42 10.11 1.06
N VAL A 305 5.18 11.36 0.65
CA VAL A 305 5.07 11.72 -0.77
C VAL A 305 6.42 11.63 -1.48
N ALA A 306 7.52 12.06 -0.85
CA ALA A 306 8.86 11.94 -1.41
C ALA A 306 9.29 10.47 -1.61
N ALA A 307 8.99 9.60 -0.64
CA ALA A 307 9.23 8.16 -0.74
C ALA A 307 8.50 7.54 -1.95
N SER A 308 7.23 7.89 -2.10
CA SER A 308 6.41 7.46 -3.23
C SER A 308 6.93 8.03 -4.57
N ALA A 309 7.31 9.31 -4.60
CA ALA A 309 7.87 9.96 -5.79
C ALA A 309 9.14 9.24 -6.28
N LEU A 310 10.05 8.92 -5.37
CA LEU A 310 11.27 8.15 -5.68
C LEU A 310 10.94 6.75 -6.20
N LYS A 311 9.98 6.05 -5.58
CA LYS A 311 9.57 4.73 -6.05
C LYS A 311 9.07 4.75 -7.48
N HIS A 312 8.35 5.75 -7.91
CA HIS A 312 7.86 5.86 -9.29
C HIS A 312 9.00 5.91 -10.34
N THR A 313 10.22 6.22 -9.94
CA THR A 313 11.41 6.25 -10.80
C THR A 313 12.18 4.92 -10.85
N ILE A 314 11.68 3.87 -10.18
CA ILE A 314 12.34 2.58 -10.00
C ILE A 314 11.48 1.47 -10.61
N GLU A 315 12.09 0.56 -11.37
CA GLU A 315 11.43 -0.63 -11.91
C GLU A 315 10.98 -1.61 -10.81
N GLY A 316 9.88 -2.31 -11.05
CA GLY A 316 9.34 -3.31 -10.12
C GLY A 316 8.44 -2.69 -9.05
N ASP A 317 8.00 -3.53 -8.11
CA ASP A 317 7.05 -3.13 -7.06
C ASP A 317 7.75 -2.51 -5.84
N TYR A 318 8.95 -2.97 -5.55
CA TYR A 318 9.64 -2.66 -4.30
C TYR A 318 10.27 -1.28 -4.30
N ASN A 319 10.19 -0.62 -3.15
CA ASN A 319 10.87 0.63 -2.91
C ASN A 319 12.31 0.36 -2.48
N HIS A 320 13.27 0.73 -3.32
CA HIS A 320 14.71 0.52 -3.10
C HIS A 320 15.42 1.77 -2.56
N VAL A 321 14.71 2.66 -1.86
CA VAL A 321 15.28 3.91 -1.36
C VAL A 321 15.55 3.86 0.13
N SER A 322 16.59 4.58 0.55
CA SER A 322 16.94 4.79 1.96
C SER A 322 16.23 6.00 2.56
N VAL A 323 16.21 6.09 3.89
CA VAL A 323 15.70 7.27 4.62
C VAL A 323 16.40 8.55 4.15
N SER A 324 17.73 8.49 3.97
CA SER A 324 18.52 9.68 3.58
C SER A 324 18.17 10.18 2.18
N GLU A 325 17.87 9.30 1.23
CA GLU A 325 17.40 9.69 -0.11
C GLU A 325 16.04 10.37 -0.05
N VAL A 326 15.11 9.81 0.75
CA VAL A 326 13.78 10.38 0.93
C VAL A 326 13.86 11.75 1.62
N GLU A 327 14.63 11.87 2.70
CA GLU A 327 14.80 13.13 3.44
C GLU A 327 15.45 14.20 2.56
N LYS A 328 16.41 13.83 1.72
CA LYS A 328 17.05 14.74 0.77
C LYS A 328 16.04 15.31 -0.22
N LEU A 329 15.20 14.46 -0.83
CA LEU A 329 14.15 14.90 -1.74
C LEU A 329 13.09 15.74 -1.02
N ALA A 330 12.62 15.32 0.14
CA ALA A 330 11.65 16.05 0.96
C ALA A 330 12.20 17.43 1.38
N GLY A 331 13.52 17.52 1.63
CA GLY A 331 14.22 18.77 1.92
C GLY A 331 14.38 19.72 0.72
N GLY A 332 14.02 19.29 -0.49
CA GLY A 332 13.99 20.13 -1.71
C GLY A 332 15.12 19.87 -2.71
N ASP A 333 16.06 18.92 -2.46
CA ASP A 333 17.08 18.57 -3.46
C ASP A 333 16.54 17.49 -4.42
N GLY A 334 15.77 17.94 -5.40
CA GLY A 334 15.29 17.15 -6.53
C GLY A 334 16.15 17.29 -7.80
N SER A 335 17.41 17.73 -7.67
CA SER A 335 18.25 18.08 -8.82
C SER A 335 18.68 16.90 -9.68
N GLY A 336 18.57 15.64 -9.18
CA GLY A 336 19.01 14.44 -9.88
C GLY A 336 20.53 14.39 -10.14
N ARG A 337 21.32 15.24 -9.48
CA ARG A 337 22.78 15.28 -9.66
C ARG A 337 23.43 14.04 -9.05
N VAL A 338 24.55 13.61 -9.67
CA VAL A 338 25.35 12.50 -9.17
C VAL A 338 25.78 12.77 -7.72
N GLN A 339 25.43 11.84 -6.85
CA GLN A 339 25.89 11.82 -5.46
C GLN A 339 27.30 11.19 -5.43
N ARG A 340 28.26 11.87 -4.80
CA ARG A 340 29.65 11.41 -4.65
C ARG A 340 29.99 11.31 -3.18
#